data_fb7cfdde9c93b83de385837bbd438cd9
#
_entry.id   fb7cfdde9c93b83de385837bbd438cd9
#
_cell.length_a   1.000
_cell.length_b   1.000
_cell.length_c   1.000
_cell.angle_alpha   90.00
_cell.angle_beta   90.00
_cell.angle_gamma   90.00
#
_symmetry.space_group_name_H-M   'P 1'
#
loop_
_entity.id
_entity.type
_entity.pdbx_description
1 polymer ?
#
loop_
_entity_poly.entity_id
_entity_poly.type
_entity_poly.pdbx_seq_one_letter_code
_entity_poly.pdbx_strand_id
1 'polypeptide(L)'
;VTDPRDYLRPDVLAKLTGLELKARMIVEGFVSGMHKSPFHGFSVEFAEHREYVPGDDLRHVDWKVFGKSDRYVVKRYEEETNFACHIVVDCSESMDYASTGTPLSKLEYAKHVAAALAYIVVRQQDAVGLVTCGSEVREIRRPASQASHVKELCELLERTQASGETAMGPVLHDLAERIRKRGVVIVLSDFFDDPAALLLGLKHLHHRRHDVCLLQIVDPAEQDFPFDSPMLFQGLELPQELKVEPRTIAAAYRREFDDFVQSLQHHARDLHLDYALVRTDMPLDVALARCLQSRQ
;
A
#
# COMPACT_ATOMS: atom_id res chain seq x y z
N VAL A 1 12.57 -29.09 1.42
CA VAL A 1 11.43 -28.32 0.88
C VAL A 1 11.57 -26.93 1.44
N THR A 2 11.93 -25.96 0.62
CA THR A 2 12.09 -24.54 0.98
C THR A 2 10.74 -24.02 1.49
N ASP A 3 10.72 -23.34 2.63
CA ASP A 3 9.48 -22.75 3.15
C ASP A 3 8.96 -21.72 2.12
N PRO A 4 7.68 -21.77 1.70
CA PRO A 4 7.12 -20.77 0.78
C PRO A 4 7.35 -19.30 1.22
N ARG A 5 7.61 -19.08 2.50
CA ARG A 5 7.91 -17.74 3.05
C ARG A 5 9.33 -17.26 2.69
N ASP A 6 10.26 -18.16 2.33
CA ASP A 6 11.61 -17.76 1.92
C ASP A 6 11.57 -16.87 0.66
N TYR A 7 10.53 -17.02 -0.21
CA TYR A 7 10.32 -16.20 -1.39
C TYR A 7 9.80 -14.79 -1.10
N LEU A 8 9.38 -14.52 0.13
CA LEU A 8 8.82 -13.22 0.54
C LEU A 8 9.89 -12.27 1.09
N ARG A 9 11.11 -12.77 1.22
CA ARG A 9 12.25 -11.99 1.71
C ARG A 9 12.77 -11.06 0.61
N PRO A 10 13.04 -9.78 0.94
CA PRO A 10 13.54 -8.79 -0.01
C PRO A 10 14.81 -9.24 -0.76
N ASP A 11 15.74 -9.94 -0.09
CA ASP A 11 17.00 -10.42 -0.66
C ASP A 11 16.82 -11.53 -1.71
N VAL A 12 15.73 -12.30 -1.63
CA VAL A 12 15.36 -13.31 -2.63
C VAL A 12 14.66 -12.64 -3.82
N LEU A 13 13.73 -11.74 -3.54
CA LEU A 13 12.99 -11.03 -4.57
C LEU A 13 13.86 -10.11 -5.43
N ALA A 14 14.90 -9.52 -4.84
CA ALA A 14 15.87 -8.72 -5.59
C ALA A 14 16.57 -9.51 -6.72
N LYS A 15 16.71 -10.82 -6.58
CA LYS A 15 17.37 -11.69 -7.56
C LYS A 15 16.47 -12.20 -8.69
N LEU A 16 15.15 -12.00 -8.56
CA LEU A 16 14.19 -12.41 -9.57
C LEU A 16 13.99 -11.29 -10.59
N THR A 17 13.55 -11.64 -11.79
CA THR A 17 13.20 -10.70 -12.85
C THR A 17 11.68 -10.67 -13.06
N GLY A 18 11.16 -9.49 -13.42
CA GLY A 18 9.73 -9.29 -13.71
C GLY A 18 8.88 -9.06 -12.46
N LEU A 19 8.39 -7.84 -12.30
CA LEU A 19 7.62 -7.42 -11.14
C LEU A 19 6.27 -8.15 -11.04
N GLU A 20 5.63 -8.46 -12.17
CA GLU A 20 4.38 -9.22 -12.21
C GLU A 20 4.55 -10.64 -11.61
N LEU A 21 5.64 -11.34 -11.97
CA LEU A 21 5.94 -12.65 -11.39
C LEU A 21 6.21 -12.55 -9.89
N LYS A 22 6.97 -11.54 -9.47
CA LYS A 22 7.25 -11.29 -8.05
C LYS A 22 5.95 -11.02 -7.27
N ALA A 23 5.09 -10.15 -7.79
CA ALA A 23 3.80 -9.85 -7.18
C ALA A 23 2.95 -11.11 -6.97
N ARG A 24 2.86 -11.95 -8.00
CA ARG A 24 2.16 -13.22 -7.92
C ARG A 24 2.75 -14.14 -6.85
N MET A 25 4.07 -14.30 -6.81
CA MET A 25 4.75 -15.13 -5.82
C MET A 25 4.56 -14.61 -4.39
N ILE A 26 4.62 -13.29 -4.20
CA ILE A 26 4.38 -12.63 -2.90
C ILE A 26 2.96 -12.98 -2.42
N VAL A 27 1.96 -12.84 -3.28
CA VAL A 27 0.57 -13.09 -2.90
C VAL A 27 0.30 -14.58 -2.66
N GLU A 28 0.84 -15.47 -3.49
CA GLU A 28 0.72 -16.92 -3.28
C GLU A 28 1.38 -17.35 -1.96
N GLY A 29 2.55 -16.81 -1.64
CA GLY A 29 3.23 -17.05 -0.36
C GLY A 29 2.45 -16.48 0.83
N PHE A 30 1.92 -15.27 0.71
CA PHE A 30 1.09 -14.62 1.72
C PHE A 30 -0.18 -15.44 2.01
N VAL A 31 -0.94 -15.83 0.98
CA VAL A 31 -2.17 -16.64 1.13
C VAL A 31 -1.84 -18.01 1.72
N SER A 32 -0.78 -18.67 1.27
CA SER A 32 -0.34 -19.96 1.82
C SER A 32 0.08 -19.86 3.29
N GLY A 33 0.67 -18.74 3.68
CA GLY A 33 1.03 -18.43 5.07
C GLY A 33 -0.19 -18.20 5.96
N MET A 34 -1.24 -17.55 5.44
CA MET A 34 -2.50 -17.32 6.17
C MET A 34 -3.23 -18.61 6.52
N HIS A 35 -3.21 -19.63 5.64
CA HIS A 35 -3.82 -20.93 5.94
C HIS A 35 -3.17 -21.67 7.13
N LYS A 36 -1.99 -21.30 7.54
CA LYS A 36 -1.29 -21.86 8.72
C LYS A 36 -1.41 -20.98 9.97
N SER A 37 -2.01 -19.80 9.86
CA SER A 37 -2.21 -18.86 10.97
C SER A 37 -3.64 -18.99 11.48
N PRO A 38 -3.89 -18.88 12.81
CA PRO A 38 -5.22 -18.92 13.39
C PRO A 38 -6.08 -17.68 13.07
N PHE A 39 -5.61 -16.78 12.22
CA PHE A 39 -6.37 -15.64 11.74
C PHE A 39 -7.41 -16.08 10.72
N HIS A 40 -8.58 -16.51 11.21
CA HIS A 40 -9.80 -16.64 10.42
C HIS A 40 -10.41 -15.25 10.24
N GLY A 41 -10.38 -14.71 9.02
CA GLY A 41 -10.95 -13.38 8.78
C GLY A 41 -11.10 -12.93 7.33
N PHE A 42 -10.59 -13.67 6.34
CA PHE A 42 -10.91 -13.39 4.94
C PHE A 42 -11.69 -14.56 4.36
N SER A 43 -12.97 -14.60 4.73
CA SER A 43 -13.95 -15.41 4.03
C SER A 43 -14.18 -14.77 2.66
N VAL A 44 -13.79 -15.47 1.59
CA VAL A 44 -14.42 -15.29 0.30
C VAL A 44 -15.84 -15.82 0.51
N GLU A 45 -16.75 -14.95 0.88
CA GLU A 45 -18.14 -15.33 1.00
C GLU A 45 -18.66 -15.64 -0.41
N PHE A 46 -18.79 -16.92 -0.65
CA PHE A 46 -19.68 -17.44 -1.67
C PHE A 46 -21.03 -16.79 -1.46
N ALA A 47 -21.62 -16.21 -2.49
CA ALA A 47 -23.00 -15.75 -2.47
C ALA A 47 -23.89 -16.94 -2.08
N GLU A 48 -24.29 -17.03 -0.82
CA GLU A 48 -25.23 -18.03 -0.35
C GLU A 48 -26.63 -17.65 -0.85
N HIS A 49 -27.29 -18.64 -1.43
CA HIS A 49 -28.72 -18.54 -1.65
C HIS A 49 -29.41 -18.55 -0.28
N ARG A 50 -29.97 -17.44 0.14
CA ARG A 50 -30.80 -17.38 1.35
C ARG A 50 -32.20 -17.89 1.03
N GLU A 51 -32.79 -18.72 1.88
CA GLU A 51 -34.21 -19.08 1.75
C GLU A 51 -35.07 -17.81 1.87
N TYR A 52 -36.10 -17.75 1.05
CA TYR A 52 -37.08 -16.64 1.03
C TYR A 52 -37.78 -16.56 2.38
N VAL A 53 -37.88 -15.36 2.92
CA VAL A 53 -38.68 -15.09 4.11
C VAL A 53 -39.83 -14.15 3.70
N PRO A 54 -41.06 -14.37 4.18
CA PRO A 54 -42.19 -13.47 3.89
C PRO A 54 -41.83 -12.00 4.20
N GLY A 55 -41.87 -11.16 3.17
CA GLY A 55 -41.44 -9.75 3.22
C GLY A 55 -40.25 -9.42 2.31
N ASP A 56 -39.54 -10.42 1.76
CA ASP A 56 -38.51 -10.22 0.75
C ASP A 56 -39.13 -9.83 -0.60
N ASP A 57 -38.41 -9.00 -1.37
CA ASP A 57 -38.87 -8.57 -2.69
C ASP A 57 -38.80 -9.73 -3.69
N LEU A 58 -39.93 -10.10 -4.25
CA LEU A 58 -40.10 -11.20 -5.20
C LEU A 58 -39.25 -11.06 -6.48
N ARG A 59 -38.78 -9.87 -6.80
CA ARG A 59 -37.88 -9.62 -7.94
C ARG A 59 -36.51 -10.27 -7.77
N HIS A 60 -36.11 -10.57 -6.54
CA HIS A 60 -34.83 -11.20 -6.23
C HIS A 60 -34.91 -12.71 -6.10
N VAL A 61 -36.10 -13.31 -6.26
CA VAL A 61 -36.26 -14.78 -6.22
C VAL A 61 -35.60 -15.42 -7.45
N ASP A 62 -34.80 -16.46 -7.21
CA ASP A 62 -34.23 -17.27 -8.30
C ASP A 62 -35.23 -18.29 -8.81
N TRP A 63 -36.00 -17.89 -9.82
CA TRP A 63 -37.01 -18.74 -10.47
C TRP A 63 -36.44 -19.98 -11.15
N LYS A 64 -35.12 -20.01 -11.48
CA LYS A 64 -34.47 -21.19 -12.06
C LYS A 64 -34.22 -22.26 -11.00
N VAL A 65 -33.88 -21.83 -9.77
CA VAL A 65 -33.71 -22.76 -8.65
C VAL A 65 -35.09 -23.27 -8.20
N PHE A 66 -36.06 -22.39 -8.13
CA PHE A 66 -37.45 -22.79 -7.83
C PHE A 66 -37.95 -23.87 -8.80
N GLY A 67 -37.78 -23.70 -10.11
CA GLY A 67 -38.22 -24.67 -11.12
C GLY A 67 -37.48 -26.02 -11.08
N LYS A 68 -36.36 -26.11 -10.34
CA LYS A 68 -35.60 -27.38 -10.19
C LYS A 68 -35.78 -28.07 -8.82
N SER A 69 -36.04 -27.31 -7.78
CA SER A 69 -35.98 -27.81 -6.39
C SER A 69 -37.22 -27.48 -5.54
N ASP A 70 -38.20 -26.76 -6.10
CA ASP A 70 -39.40 -26.29 -5.40
C ASP A 70 -39.09 -25.43 -4.14
N ARG A 71 -37.88 -24.86 -4.06
CA ARG A 71 -37.47 -24.03 -2.96
C ARG A 71 -37.38 -22.56 -3.41
N TYR A 72 -38.01 -21.69 -2.66
CA TYR A 72 -37.87 -20.24 -2.87
C TYR A 72 -36.56 -19.77 -2.28
N VAL A 73 -35.63 -19.41 -3.13
CA VAL A 73 -34.32 -18.82 -2.76
C VAL A 73 -34.22 -17.42 -3.34
N VAL A 74 -33.82 -16.50 -2.51
CA VAL A 74 -33.53 -15.11 -2.92
C VAL A 74 -32.07 -15.03 -3.26
N LYS A 75 -31.77 -14.55 -4.47
CA LYS A 75 -30.42 -14.10 -4.82
C LYS A 75 -30.08 -12.92 -3.92
N ARG A 76 -29.20 -13.12 -2.98
CA ARG A 76 -28.54 -12.01 -2.33
C ARG A 76 -27.57 -11.44 -3.38
N TYR A 77 -27.99 -10.38 -4.03
CA TYR A 77 -27.02 -9.53 -4.72
C TYR A 77 -26.24 -8.88 -3.58
N GLU A 78 -24.98 -9.29 -3.37
CA GLU A 78 -24.01 -8.35 -2.87
C GLU A 78 -24.11 -7.18 -3.85
N GLU A 79 -24.42 -5.97 -3.37
CA GLU A 79 -24.14 -4.79 -4.17
C GLU A 79 -22.74 -5.00 -4.67
N GLU A 80 -22.55 -5.10 -6.00
CA GLU A 80 -21.25 -4.91 -6.60
C GLU A 80 -20.81 -3.54 -6.12
N THR A 81 -20.14 -3.52 -4.98
CA THR A 81 -19.41 -2.35 -4.56
C THR A 81 -18.39 -2.19 -5.64
N ASN A 82 -18.65 -1.28 -6.60
CA ASN A 82 -17.68 -0.80 -7.58
C ASN A 82 -16.57 -0.07 -6.81
N PHE A 83 -15.91 -0.82 -5.95
CA PHE A 83 -14.90 -0.36 -5.03
C PHE A 83 -13.63 -0.11 -5.84
N ALA A 84 -13.19 1.11 -5.88
CA ALA A 84 -11.96 1.48 -6.56
C ALA A 84 -10.84 1.66 -5.53
N CYS A 85 -9.77 0.91 -5.69
CA CYS A 85 -8.54 1.09 -4.95
C CYS A 85 -7.58 1.95 -5.77
N HIS A 86 -7.04 3.00 -5.19
CA HIS A 86 -5.99 3.84 -5.78
C HIS A 86 -4.70 3.66 -5.00
N ILE A 87 -3.70 3.08 -5.63
CA ILE A 87 -2.37 2.94 -5.06
C ILE A 87 -1.55 4.14 -5.49
N VAL A 88 -1.02 4.89 -4.53
CA VAL A 88 -0.18 6.07 -4.74
C VAL A 88 1.24 5.72 -4.32
N VAL A 89 2.18 5.83 -5.23
CA VAL A 89 3.59 5.53 -5.00
C VAL A 89 4.41 6.80 -5.13
N ASP A 90 5.07 7.15 -4.06
CA ASP A 90 6.04 8.23 -4.04
C ASP A 90 7.31 7.79 -4.77
N CYS A 91 7.76 8.62 -5.69
CA CYS A 91 8.92 8.41 -6.55
C CYS A 91 9.91 9.59 -6.46
N SER A 92 9.96 10.29 -5.31
CA SER A 92 10.96 11.31 -5.01
C SER A 92 12.34 10.69 -4.86
N GLU A 93 13.38 11.50 -4.91
CA GLU A 93 14.76 11.01 -4.78
C GLU A 93 15.04 10.40 -3.40
N SER A 94 14.38 10.86 -2.35
CA SER A 94 14.49 10.26 -1.02
C SER A 94 14.12 8.76 -1.03
N MET A 95 13.18 8.37 -1.89
CA MET A 95 12.74 6.97 -2.03
C MET A 95 13.77 6.04 -2.69
N ASP A 96 14.82 6.57 -3.35
CA ASP A 96 15.89 5.73 -3.91
C ASP A 96 16.92 5.29 -2.86
N TYR A 97 16.78 5.77 -1.64
CA TYR A 97 17.69 5.41 -0.56
C TYR A 97 17.64 3.92 -0.21
N ALA A 98 18.85 3.36 -0.09
CA ALA A 98 19.10 2.02 0.45
C ALA A 98 20.39 2.04 1.27
N SER A 99 20.32 1.62 2.51
CA SER A 99 21.52 1.48 3.34
C SER A 99 22.34 0.24 2.97
N THR A 100 23.61 0.23 3.38
CA THR A 100 24.49 -0.91 3.16
C THR A 100 23.91 -2.17 3.79
N GLY A 101 23.64 -3.18 2.96
CA GLY A 101 23.08 -4.46 3.41
C GLY A 101 21.57 -4.59 3.21
N THR A 102 20.86 -3.53 2.88
CA THR A 102 19.47 -3.64 2.40
C THR A 102 19.44 -3.99 0.91
N PRO A 103 18.68 -5.02 0.53
CA PRO A 103 18.69 -5.53 -0.85
C PRO A 103 17.83 -4.69 -1.81
N LEU A 104 16.95 -3.86 -1.30
CA LEU A 104 16.00 -3.03 -2.06
C LEU A 104 16.03 -1.60 -1.53
N SER A 105 15.96 -0.61 -2.42
CA SER A 105 15.65 0.77 -2.03
C SER A 105 14.21 0.90 -1.53
N LYS A 106 13.88 2.01 -0.87
CA LYS A 106 12.50 2.29 -0.43
C LYS A 106 11.53 2.23 -1.62
N LEU A 107 11.92 2.81 -2.77
CA LEU A 107 11.12 2.78 -3.99
C LEU A 107 10.93 1.35 -4.52
N GLU A 108 12.00 0.57 -4.62
CA GLU A 108 11.89 -0.82 -5.08
C GLU A 108 11.01 -1.65 -4.14
N TYR A 109 11.13 -1.45 -2.84
CA TYR A 109 10.25 -2.09 -1.87
C TYR A 109 8.78 -1.66 -2.06
N ALA A 110 8.53 -0.34 -2.22
CA ALA A 110 7.20 0.20 -2.51
C ALA A 110 6.58 -0.38 -3.78
N LYS A 111 7.37 -0.52 -4.85
CA LYS A 111 6.92 -1.15 -6.11
C LYS A 111 6.45 -2.59 -5.91
N HIS A 112 7.19 -3.38 -5.12
CA HIS A 112 6.80 -4.76 -4.83
C HIS A 112 5.51 -4.84 -4.03
N VAL A 113 5.35 -3.98 -3.01
CA VAL A 113 4.11 -3.89 -2.23
C VAL A 113 2.94 -3.43 -3.11
N ALA A 114 3.13 -2.39 -3.92
CA ALA A 114 2.11 -1.87 -4.83
C ALA A 114 1.64 -2.93 -5.85
N ALA A 115 2.57 -3.65 -6.46
CA ALA A 115 2.26 -4.71 -7.41
C ALA A 115 1.50 -5.88 -6.74
N ALA A 116 1.90 -6.28 -5.53
CA ALA A 116 1.22 -7.32 -4.77
C ALA A 116 -0.20 -6.90 -4.37
N LEU A 117 -0.38 -5.66 -3.91
CA LEU A 117 -1.70 -5.10 -3.60
C LEU A 117 -2.59 -5.05 -4.84
N ALA A 118 -2.07 -4.58 -5.98
CA ALA A 118 -2.80 -4.57 -7.25
C ALA A 118 -3.26 -5.97 -7.65
N TYR A 119 -2.39 -6.97 -7.49
CA TYR A 119 -2.73 -8.36 -7.78
C TYR A 119 -3.82 -8.90 -6.84
N ILE A 120 -3.77 -8.59 -5.53
CA ILE A 120 -4.81 -8.98 -4.55
C ILE A 120 -6.16 -8.38 -4.93
N VAL A 121 -6.20 -7.07 -5.19
CA VAL A 121 -7.43 -6.33 -5.51
C VAL A 121 -8.10 -6.90 -6.77
N VAL A 122 -7.33 -7.11 -7.85
CA VAL A 122 -7.88 -7.68 -9.09
C VAL A 122 -8.34 -9.13 -8.90
N ARG A 123 -7.67 -9.94 -8.06
CA ARG A 123 -8.15 -11.30 -7.73
C ARG A 123 -9.49 -11.30 -7.02
N GLN A 124 -9.80 -10.24 -6.27
CA GLN A 124 -11.11 -10.03 -5.63
C GLN A 124 -12.16 -9.43 -6.59
N GLN A 125 -11.79 -9.27 -7.89
CA GLN A 125 -12.61 -8.63 -8.93
C GLN A 125 -12.90 -7.14 -8.68
N ASP A 126 -12.17 -6.51 -7.78
CA ASP A 126 -12.21 -5.09 -7.52
C ASP A 126 -11.33 -4.32 -8.52
N ALA A 127 -11.65 -3.03 -8.70
CA ALA A 127 -10.90 -2.16 -9.59
C ALA A 127 -9.71 -1.53 -8.87
N VAL A 128 -8.51 -1.59 -9.47
CA VAL A 128 -7.30 -0.95 -8.95
C VAL A 128 -6.72 0.03 -9.95
N GLY A 129 -6.35 1.22 -9.48
CA GLY A 129 -5.59 2.23 -10.21
C GLY A 129 -4.25 2.49 -9.55
N LEU A 130 -3.34 3.11 -10.30
CA LEU A 130 -2.01 3.45 -9.83
C LEU A 130 -1.70 4.91 -10.13
N VAL A 131 -1.10 5.58 -9.16
CA VAL A 131 -0.58 6.94 -9.29
C VAL A 131 0.90 6.92 -8.89
N THR A 132 1.75 7.49 -9.72
CA THR A 132 3.13 7.78 -9.37
C THR A 132 3.30 9.29 -9.21
N CYS A 133 4.02 9.72 -8.18
CA CYS A 133 4.17 11.13 -7.83
C CYS A 133 5.57 11.43 -7.26
N GLY A 134 5.88 12.68 -7.13
CA GLY A 134 7.00 13.30 -6.44
C GLY A 134 6.50 14.64 -5.91
N SER A 135 7.03 15.76 -6.42
CA SER A 135 6.47 17.10 -6.16
C SER A 135 5.11 17.35 -6.83
N GLU A 136 4.77 16.53 -7.80
CA GLU A 136 3.49 16.55 -8.52
C GLU A 136 3.10 15.13 -8.95
N VAL A 137 1.85 14.97 -9.37
CA VAL A 137 1.37 13.72 -9.96
C VAL A 137 2.04 13.53 -11.33
N ARG A 138 2.80 12.42 -11.51
CA ARG A 138 3.52 12.12 -12.76
C ARG A 138 2.67 11.30 -13.72
N GLU A 139 2.20 10.16 -13.26
CA GLU A 139 1.34 9.29 -14.07
C GLU A 139 0.14 8.80 -13.27
N ILE A 140 -0.99 8.67 -13.96
CA ILE A 140 -2.22 8.08 -13.41
C ILE A 140 -2.70 6.98 -14.32
N ARG A 141 -2.90 5.79 -13.77
CA ARG A 141 -3.65 4.70 -14.39
C ARG A 141 -5.00 4.60 -13.68
N ARG A 142 -6.07 4.73 -14.46
CA ARG A 142 -7.45 4.65 -13.94
C ARG A 142 -7.74 3.25 -13.41
N PRO A 143 -8.58 3.13 -12.37
CA PRO A 143 -8.97 1.83 -11.85
C PRO A 143 -9.63 0.94 -12.89
N ALA A 144 -9.16 -0.32 -12.97
CA ALA A 144 -9.75 -1.39 -13.75
C ALA A 144 -9.58 -2.74 -13.02
N SER A 145 -10.50 -3.69 -13.29
CA SER A 145 -10.55 -5.01 -12.61
C SER A 145 -10.07 -6.17 -13.51
N GLN A 146 -9.64 -5.89 -14.74
CA GLN A 146 -9.18 -6.91 -15.68
C GLN A 146 -7.79 -7.43 -15.29
N ALA A 147 -7.56 -8.74 -15.43
CA ALA A 147 -6.26 -9.35 -15.11
C ALA A 147 -5.09 -8.76 -15.93
N SER A 148 -5.31 -8.37 -17.19
CA SER A 148 -4.30 -7.71 -18.03
C SER A 148 -3.85 -6.36 -17.45
N HIS A 149 -4.72 -5.70 -16.67
CA HIS A 149 -4.41 -4.41 -16.09
C HIS A 149 -3.27 -4.49 -15.06
N VAL A 150 -3.16 -5.58 -14.30
CA VAL A 150 -2.05 -5.79 -13.37
C VAL A 150 -0.70 -5.74 -14.09
N LYS A 151 -0.62 -6.33 -15.28
CA LYS A 151 0.59 -6.29 -16.10
C LYS A 151 0.94 -4.85 -16.50
N GLU A 152 -0.04 -4.07 -16.95
CA GLU A 152 0.15 -2.65 -17.30
C GLU A 152 0.65 -1.83 -16.09
N LEU A 153 0.12 -2.10 -14.88
CA LEU A 153 0.56 -1.45 -13.65
C LEU A 153 2.00 -1.86 -13.28
N CYS A 154 2.35 -3.14 -13.41
CA CYS A 154 3.70 -3.63 -13.18
C CYS A 154 4.71 -3.02 -14.16
N GLU A 155 4.37 -2.94 -15.45
CA GLU A 155 5.22 -2.28 -16.47
C GLU A 155 5.42 -0.80 -16.17
N LEU A 156 4.39 -0.10 -15.66
CA LEU A 156 4.53 1.28 -15.22
C LEU A 156 5.47 1.38 -14.01
N LEU A 157 5.30 0.54 -13.00
CA LEU A 157 6.17 0.52 -11.82
C LEU A 157 7.63 0.19 -12.17
N GLU A 158 7.87 -0.79 -13.06
CA GLU A 158 9.23 -1.18 -13.48
C GLU A 158 9.98 -0.03 -14.15
N ARG A 159 9.32 0.77 -14.99
CA ARG A 159 9.96 1.92 -15.66
C ARG A 159 10.05 3.18 -14.80
N THR A 160 9.31 3.23 -13.68
CA THR A 160 9.33 4.37 -12.77
C THR A 160 10.69 4.44 -12.06
N GLN A 161 11.29 5.63 -12.08
CA GLN A 161 12.55 5.93 -11.39
C GLN A 161 12.33 7.02 -10.37
N ALA A 162 13.11 7.00 -9.31
CA ALA A 162 13.14 8.07 -8.34
C ALA A 162 13.75 9.33 -8.96
N SER A 163 13.17 10.48 -8.70
CA SER A 163 13.70 11.76 -9.12
C SER A 163 13.00 12.93 -8.42
N GLY A 164 13.68 14.05 -8.29
CA GLY A 164 13.12 15.31 -7.79
C GLY A 164 12.68 15.27 -6.33
N GLU A 165 12.09 16.36 -5.91
CA GLU A 165 11.69 16.60 -4.52
C GLU A 165 10.34 15.95 -4.19
N THR A 166 10.11 15.74 -2.90
CA THR A 166 8.81 15.31 -2.35
C THR A 166 7.92 16.53 -2.10
N ALA A 167 6.64 16.45 -2.48
CA ALA A 167 5.60 17.37 -2.03
C ALA A 167 4.28 16.61 -1.88
N MET A 168 4.24 15.69 -0.93
CA MET A 168 3.11 14.77 -0.75
C MET A 168 1.82 15.51 -0.37
N GLY A 169 1.90 16.57 0.43
CA GLY A 169 0.73 17.37 0.81
C GLY A 169 -0.04 17.93 -0.40
N PRO A 170 0.58 18.71 -1.30
CA PRO A 170 -0.02 19.16 -2.55
C PRO A 170 -0.51 18.03 -3.46
N VAL A 171 0.24 16.94 -3.56
CA VAL A 171 -0.15 15.76 -4.34
C VAL A 171 -1.46 15.14 -3.83
N LEU A 172 -1.56 14.92 -2.52
CA LEU A 172 -2.78 14.37 -1.90
C LEU A 172 -3.98 15.31 -2.08
N HIS A 173 -3.74 16.61 -2.03
CA HIS A 173 -4.78 17.61 -2.30
C HIS A 173 -5.28 17.52 -3.75
N ASP A 174 -4.37 17.45 -4.73
CA ASP A 174 -4.72 17.29 -6.15
C ASP A 174 -5.45 15.96 -6.41
N LEU A 175 -5.01 14.88 -5.79
CA LEU A 175 -5.67 13.56 -5.89
C LEU A 175 -7.09 13.59 -5.34
N ALA A 176 -7.33 14.28 -4.21
CA ALA A 176 -8.68 14.44 -3.64
C ALA A 176 -9.65 15.13 -4.61
N GLU A 177 -9.16 16.01 -5.49
CA GLU A 177 -9.97 16.64 -6.55
C GLU A 177 -10.17 15.72 -7.77
N ARG A 178 -9.16 14.93 -8.12
CA ARG A 178 -9.22 14.03 -9.30
C ARG A 178 -10.02 12.77 -9.05
N ILE A 179 -9.95 12.21 -7.83
CA ILE A 179 -10.68 11.00 -7.46
C ILE A 179 -12.11 11.37 -7.04
N ARG A 180 -13.04 11.28 -7.98
CA ARG A 180 -14.42 11.73 -7.76
C ARG A 180 -15.31 10.75 -7.01
N LYS A 181 -15.03 9.44 -7.14
CA LYS A 181 -15.81 8.39 -6.50
C LYS A 181 -15.11 7.96 -5.20
N ARG A 182 -15.91 7.77 -4.13
CA ARG A 182 -15.38 7.17 -2.89
C ARG A 182 -14.66 5.86 -3.21
N GLY A 183 -13.52 5.66 -2.61
CA GLY A 183 -12.70 4.47 -2.77
C GLY A 183 -11.63 4.39 -1.70
N VAL A 184 -10.80 3.39 -1.81
CA VAL A 184 -9.59 3.25 -0.98
C VAL A 184 -8.43 3.96 -1.65
N VAL A 185 -7.66 4.68 -0.86
CA VAL A 185 -6.41 5.31 -1.29
C VAL A 185 -5.28 4.79 -0.41
N ILE A 186 -4.37 4.01 -1.00
CA ILE A 186 -3.19 3.47 -0.29
C ILE A 186 -1.99 4.30 -0.73
N VAL A 187 -1.35 4.99 0.21
CA VAL A 187 -0.21 5.86 -0.05
C VAL A 187 1.07 5.19 0.46
N LEU A 188 2.02 4.99 -0.43
CA LEU A 188 3.33 4.38 -0.19
C LEU A 188 4.40 5.48 -0.31
N SER A 189 4.96 5.95 0.80
CA SER A 189 5.94 7.03 0.88
C SER A 189 6.73 6.92 2.18
N ASP A 190 7.85 7.59 2.29
CA ASP A 190 8.52 7.84 3.57
C ASP A 190 7.89 9.03 4.32
N PHE A 191 7.07 9.84 3.62
CA PHE A 191 6.38 11.03 4.13
C PHE A 191 7.31 12.11 4.68
N PHE A 192 8.60 12.14 4.28
CA PHE A 192 9.51 13.22 4.67
C PHE A 192 9.15 14.50 3.92
N ASP A 193 8.11 15.19 4.39
CA ASP A 193 7.54 16.40 3.81
C ASP A 193 7.16 17.39 4.93
N ASP A 194 6.74 18.59 4.57
CA ASP A 194 6.20 19.55 5.53
C ASP A 194 4.95 18.97 6.23
N PRO A 195 4.99 18.77 7.57
CA PRO A 195 3.91 18.15 8.29
C PRO A 195 2.57 18.89 8.17
N ALA A 196 2.60 20.23 8.03
CA ALA A 196 1.39 21.03 7.92
C ALA A 196 0.73 20.85 6.54
N ALA A 197 1.52 20.83 5.47
CA ALA A 197 1.04 20.58 4.11
C ALA A 197 0.52 19.15 3.96
N LEU A 198 1.23 18.16 4.52
CA LEU A 198 0.81 16.76 4.52
C LEU A 198 -0.54 16.59 5.24
N LEU A 199 -0.69 17.16 6.44
CA LEU A 199 -1.94 17.10 7.20
C LEU A 199 -3.12 17.72 6.44
N LEU A 200 -2.88 18.82 5.71
CA LEU A 200 -3.90 19.47 4.89
C LEU A 200 -4.37 18.55 3.74
N GLY A 201 -3.44 17.92 3.05
CA GLY A 201 -3.75 16.95 1.98
C GLY A 201 -4.54 15.73 2.49
N LEU A 202 -4.12 15.18 3.64
CA LEU A 202 -4.84 14.06 4.30
C LEU A 202 -6.26 14.45 4.73
N LYS A 203 -6.44 15.63 5.32
CA LYS A 203 -7.78 16.16 5.66
C LYS A 203 -8.67 16.29 4.44
N HIS A 204 -8.12 16.67 3.29
CA HIS A 204 -8.90 16.80 2.06
C HIS A 204 -9.38 15.44 1.55
N LEU A 205 -8.52 14.42 1.51
CA LEU A 205 -8.91 13.04 1.18
C LEU A 205 -9.98 12.50 2.14
N HIS A 206 -9.80 12.72 3.44
CA HIS A 206 -10.78 12.33 4.46
C HIS A 206 -12.13 13.05 4.27
N HIS A 207 -12.12 14.35 3.98
CA HIS A 207 -13.33 15.13 3.71
C HIS A 207 -14.10 14.61 2.48
N ARG A 208 -13.38 14.10 1.46
CA ARG A 208 -13.96 13.43 0.29
C ARG A 208 -14.45 12.01 0.59
N ARG A 209 -14.36 11.58 1.87
CA ARG A 209 -14.78 10.25 2.36
C ARG A 209 -14.06 9.08 1.73
N HIS A 210 -12.79 9.27 1.34
CA HIS A 210 -11.93 8.15 0.96
C HIS A 210 -11.48 7.41 2.21
N ASP A 211 -11.38 6.08 2.09
CA ASP A 211 -10.75 5.23 3.09
C ASP A 211 -9.24 5.23 2.80
N VAL A 212 -8.46 5.93 3.62
CA VAL A 212 -7.03 6.16 3.36
C VAL A 212 -6.18 5.25 4.24
N CYS A 213 -5.20 4.59 3.62
CA CYS A 213 -4.16 3.83 4.31
C CYS A 213 -2.79 4.42 3.99
N LEU A 214 -2.06 4.83 5.03
CA LEU A 214 -0.71 5.34 4.93
C LEU A 214 0.27 4.22 5.24
N LEU A 215 1.09 3.85 4.27
CA LEU A 215 2.17 2.90 4.43
C LEU A 215 3.50 3.67 4.40
N GLN A 216 4.01 3.98 5.59
CA GLN A 216 5.28 4.67 5.72
C GLN A 216 6.41 3.67 5.52
N ILE A 217 7.24 3.90 4.50
CA ILE A 217 8.36 3.02 4.14
C ILE A 217 9.65 3.70 4.55
N VAL A 218 10.41 3.02 5.41
CA VAL A 218 11.68 3.53 5.92
C VAL A 218 12.80 2.51 5.74
N ASP A 219 14.00 3.01 5.53
CA ASP A 219 15.19 2.16 5.56
C ASP A 219 15.61 1.90 7.02
N PRO A 220 16.15 0.71 7.35
CA PRO A 220 16.65 0.40 8.69
C PRO A 220 17.64 1.44 9.22
N ALA A 221 18.51 1.99 8.38
CA ALA A 221 19.50 2.97 8.81
C ALA A 221 18.89 4.35 9.10
N GLU A 222 17.75 4.68 8.51
CA GLU A 222 17.01 5.91 8.85
C GLU A 222 16.40 5.81 10.26
N GLN A 223 15.94 4.64 10.64
CA GLN A 223 15.35 4.43 11.97
C GLN A 223 16.42 4.20 13.04
N ASP A 224 17.37 3.30 12.78
CA ASP A 224 18.35 2.82 13.77
C ASP A 224 19.56 3.75 13.88
N PHE A 225 19.86 4.56 12.86
CA PHE A 225 21.02 5.45 12.75
C PHE A 225 22.33 4.73 13.17
N PRO A 226 22.76 3.67 12.47
CA PRO A 226 23.86 2.80 12.90
C PRO A 226 25.23 3.33 12.51
N PHE A 227 25.39 4.65 12.43
CA PHE A 227 26.64 5.29 11.98
C PHE A 227 27.54 5.61 13.17
N ASP A 228 28.80 5.20 13.09
CA ASP A 228 29.74 5.33 14.19
C ASP A 228 30.95 6.21 13.87
N SER A 229 31.26 6.45 12.61
CA SER A 229 32.45 7.18 12.14
C SER A 229 32.07 8.52 11.54
N PRO A 230 32.96 9.54 11.62
CA PRO A 230 32.74 10.81 10.94
C PRO A 230 32.45 10.59 9.45
N MET A 231 31.40 11.19 8.94
CA MET A 231 30.97 11.04 7.56
C MET A 231 30.37 12.32 6.99
N LEU A 232 30.25 12.34 5.68
CA LEU A 232 29.57 13.38 4.93
C LEU A 232 28.18 12.86 4.57
N PHE A 233 27.14 13.49 5.12
CA PHE A 233 25.78 13.27 4.66
C PHE A 233 25.50 14.20 3.48
N GLN A 234 24.99 13.63 2.39
CA GLN A 234 24.54 14.35 1.22
C GLN A 234 23.02 14.28 1.14
N GLY A 235 22.37 15.44 0.95
CA GLY A 235 20.94 15.49 0.70
C GLY A 235 20.63 14.81 -0.63
N LEU A 236 19.59 13.98 -0.65
CA LEU A 236 19.13 13.32 -1.87
C LEU A 236 18.32 14.28 -2.74
N GLU A 237 17.43 15.05 -2.13
CA GLU A 237 16.54 15.97 -2.84
C GLU A 237 17.14 17.37 -3.00
N LEU A 238 17.92 17.82 -2.02
CA LEU A 238 18.55 19.14 -2.03
C LEU A 238 20.07 19.00 -2.01
N PRO A 239 20.82 19.87 -2.73
CA PRO A 239 22.26 19.78 -2.81
C PRO A 239 22.93 20.30 -1.52
N GLN A 240 22.59 19.70 -0.40
CA GLN A 240 23.14 20.03 0.91
C GLN A 240 24.13 18.96 1.35
N GLU A 241 25.25 19.39 1.89
CA GLU A 241 26.25 18.51 2.46
C GLU A 241 26.47 18.85 3.93
N LEU A 242 26.45 17.86 4.79
CA LEU A 242 26.66 18.02 6.22
C LEU A 242 27.74 17.05 6.71
N LYS A 243 28.87 17.62 7.14
CA LYS A 243 29.89 16.84 7.85
C LYS A 243 29.45 16.64 9.29
N VAL A 244 29.31 15.39 9.69
CA VAL A 244 28.75 15.05 10.99
C VAL A 244 29.66 14.04 11.70
N GLU A 245 29.74 14.21 13.02
CA GLU A 245 30.16 13.15 13.94
C GLU A 245 28.88 12.40 14.42
N PRO A 246 28.56 11.23 13.85
CA PRO A 246 27.26 10.61 14.10
C PRO A 246 26.99 10.32 15.57
N ARG A 247 28.02 9.94 16.34
CA ARG A 247 27.88 9.66 17.77
C ARG A 247 27.34 10.83 18.59
N THR A 248 27.63 12.05 18.17
CA THR A 248 27.19 13.26 18.88
C THR A 248 25.72 13.59 18.62
N ILE A 249 25.20 13.24 17.44
CA ILE A 249 23.84 13.58 17.03
C ILE A 249 22.86 12.39 17.10
N ALA A 250 23.36 11.14 17.23
CA ALA A 250 22.52 9.94 17.16
C ALA A 250 21.31 9.97 18.09
N ALA A 251 21.49 10.43 19.32
CA ALA A 251 20.39 10.49 20.29
C ALA A 251 19.34 11.56 19.92
N ALA A 252 19.80 12.72 19.40
CA ALA A 252 18.90 13.78 18.94
C ALA A 252 18.17 13.36 17.66
N TYR A 253 18.90 12.80 16.69
CA TYR A 253 18.30 12.31 15.44
C TYR A 253 17.20 11.26 15.68
N ARG A 254 17.49 10.23 16.51
CA ARG A 254 16.49 9.20 16.80
C ARG A 254 15.26 9.77 17.47
N ARG A 255 15.42 10.76 18.35
CA ARG A 255 14.28 11.43 18.99
C ARG A 255 13.43 12.18 17.96
N GLU A 256 14.05 12.98 17.10
CA GLU A 256 13.34 13.70 16.03
C GLU A 256 12.64 12.74 15.06
N PHE A 257 13.29 11.63 14.72
CA PHE A 257 12.68 10.60 13.87
C PHE A 257 11.48 9.95 14.57
N ASP A 258 11.61 9.58 15.83
CA ASP A 258 10.51 8.99 16.61
C ASP A 258 9.36 9.98 16.78
N ASP A 259 9.65 11.25 17.05
CA ASP A 259 8.66 12.32 17.16
C ASP A 259 7.92 12.52 15.83
N PHE A 260 8.63 12.48 14.70
CA PHE A 260 8.04 12.55 13.38
C PHE A 260 7.09 11.36 13.11
N VAL A 261 7.53 10.13 13.37
CA VAL A 261 6.70 8.92 13.20
C VAL A 261 5.46 8.98 14.10
N GLN A 262 5.64 9.37 15.37
CA GLN A 262 4.52 9.50 16.30
C GLN A 262 3.53 10.60 15.90
N SER A 263 4.03 11.73 15.38
CA SER A 263 3.20 12.82 14.88
C SER A 263 2.33 12.36 13.71
N LEU A 264 2.93 11.67 12.71
CA LEU A 264 2.18 11.14 11.57
C LEU A 264 1.13 10.10 12.02
N GLN A 265 1.52 9.21 12.94
CA GLN A 265 0.61 8.22 13.50
C GLN A 265 -0.55 8.87 14.27
N HIS A 266 -0.28 9.94 15.01
CA HIS A 266 -1.30 10.71 15.73
C HIS A 266 -2.28 11.36 14.76
N HIS A 267 -1.78 12.05 13.74
CA HIS A 267 -2.60 12.67 12.71
C HIS A 267 -3.47 11.65 11.95
N ALA A 268 -2.91 10.48 11.62
CA ALA A 268 -3.67 9.41 10.99
C ALA A 268 -4.82 8.94 11.90
N ARG A 269 -4.55 8.74 13.20
CA ARG A 269 -5.56 8.34 14.17
C ARG A 269 -6.68 9.38 14.34
N ASP A 270 -6.32 10.65 14.44
CA ASP A 270 -7.28 11.75 14.58
C ASP A 270 -8.23 11.87 13.39
N LEU A 271 -7.73 11.52 12.20
CA LEU A 271 -8.50 11.52 10.96
C LEU A 271 -9.14 10.15 10.66
N HIS A 272 -9.04 9.16 11.57
CA HIS A 272 -9.51 7.80 11.35
C HIS A 272 -8.95 7.17 10.06
N LEU A 273 -7.68 7.43 9.77
CA LEU A 273 -6.95 6.82 8.67
C LEU A 273 -6.14 5.64 9.19
N ASP A 274 -5.98 4.64 8.34
CA ASP A 274 -5.09 3.52 8.61
C ASP A 274 -3.63 3.95 8.43
N TYR A 275 -2.77 3.48 9.33
CA TYR A 275 -1.34 3.77 9.28
C TYR A 275 -0.52 2.54 9.63
N ALA A 276 0.52 2.29 8.86
CA ALA A 276 1.52 1.27 9.17
C ALA A 276 2.93 1.74 8.80
N LEU A 277 3.87 1.55 9.74
CA LEU A 277 5.30 1.73 9.49
C LEU A 277 5.90 0.41 9.01
N VAL A 278 6.62 0.44 7.90
CA VAL A 278 7.25 -0.72 7.26
C VAL A 278 8.70 -0.41 6.96
N ARG A 279 9.60 -1.32 7.38
CA ARG A 279 11.04 -1.25 7.07
C ARG A 279 11.34 -2.05 5.80
N THR A 280 12.30 -1.59 5.02
CA THR A 280 12.70 -2.26 3.77
C THR A 280 13.39 -3.62 3.97
N ASP A 281 13.82 -3.94 5.19
CA ASP A 281 14.34 -5.27 5.57
C ASP A 281 13.26 -6.27 5.99
N MET A 282 12.00 -5.82 6.17
CA MET A 282 10.90 -6.71 6.53
C MET A 282 10.45 -7.56 5.35
N PRO A 283 10.05 -8.83 5.61
CA PRO A 283 9.37 -9.63 4.60
C PRO A 283 8.08 -8.96 4.10
N LEU A 284 7.81 -9.10 2.81
CA LEU A 284 6.70 -8.39 2.16
C LEU A 284 5.31 -8.86 2.61
N ASP A 285 5.19 -10.11 3.08
CA ASP A 285 3.95 -10.62 3.70
C ASP A 285 3.60 -9.85 4.99
N VAL A 286 4.61 -9.45 5.77
CA VAL A 286 4.42 -8.64 6.97
C VAL A 286 3.91 -7.24 6.60
N ALA A 287 4.47 -6.63 5.55
CA ALA A 287 4.01 -5.34 5.06
C ALA A 287 2.56 -5.40 4.56
N LEU A 288 2.22 -6.44 3.77
CA LEU A 288 0.86 -6.66 3.29
C LEU A 288 -0.11 -6.93 4.45
N ALA A 289 0.29 -7.76 5.43
CA ALA A 289 -0.51 -8.02 6.61
C ALA A 289 -0.83 -6.73 7.38
N ARG A 290 0.16 -5.88 7.61
CA ARG A 290 -0.04 -4.59 8.29
C ARG A 290 -1.00 -3.67 7.53
N CYS A 291 -0.85 -3.59 6.20
CA CYS A 291 -1.75 -2.80 5.35
C CYS A 291 -3.19 -3.32 5.37
N LEU A 292 -3.40 -4.64 5.47
CA LEU A 292 -4.72 -5.26 5.43
C LEU A 292 -5.37 -5.38 6.82
N GLN A 293 -4.58 -5.51 7.91
CA GLN A 293 -5.08 -5.61 9.29
C GLN A 293 -5.57 -4.29 9.86
N SER A 294 -5.04 -3.17 9.41
CA SER A 294 -5.49 -1.84 9.84
C SER A 294 -6.94 -1.53 9.45
N ARG A 295 -7.58 -2.43 8.69
CA ARG A 295 -8.96 -2.30 8.19
C ARG A 295 -10.00 -3.13 8.94
N GLN A 296 -9.63 -3.74 10.05
CA GLN A 296 -10.56 -4.43 10.96
C GLN A 296 -10.91 -3.50 12.13
#